data_addb9e349710bd6e2fa46173d884645d
#
_entry.id   addb9e349710bd6e2fa46173d884645d
#
_cell.length_a   1.000
_cell.length_b   1.000
_cell.length_c   1.000
_cell.angle_alpha   90.00
_cell.angle_beta   90.00
_cell.angle_gamma   90.00
#
_symmetry.space_group_name_H-M   'P 1'
#
loop_
_entity.id
_entity.type
_entity.pdbx_description
1 polymer ?
#
loop_
_entity_poly.entity_id
_entity_poly.type
_entity_poly.pdbx_seq_one_letter_code
_entity_poly.pdbx_strand_id
1 'polypeptide(L)'
;MIIKNVYSREFSKIDNIQKRKTVNYNICEVNNGISKIYGINISEITMNKMKEKTVENISSNYYKVSNILQFLYENSIGIISFKDIIEDLLNE
;
A
#
# COMPACT_ATOMS: atom_id res chain seq x y z
N MET A 1 6.31 -13.29 6.72
CA MET A 1 5.51 -12.05 6.54
C MET A 1 4.15 -12.42 5.98
N ILE A 2 3.12 -11.83 6.54
CA ILE A 2 1.75 -12.02 6.07
C ILE A 2 1.30 -10.73 5.43
N ILE A 3 0.69 -10.82 4.24
CA ILE A 3 0.14 -9.67 3.53
C ILE A 3 -1.37 -9.82 3.46
N LYS A 4 -2.09 -8.81 3.94
CA LYS A 4 -3.55 -8.80 3.92
C LYS A 4 -4.04 -7.64 3.07
N ASN A 5 -4.89 -7.94 2.10
CA ASN A 5 -5.52 -6.90 1.29
C ASN A 5 -6.60 -6.19 2.11
N VAL A 6 -6.57 -4.86 2.11
CA VAL A 6 -7.54 -4.04 2.83
C VAL A 6 -8.42 -3.27 1.87
N TYR A 7 -7.82 -2.62 0.86
CA TYR A 7 -8.54 -1.85 -0.14
C TYR A 7 -8.08 -2.20 -1.53
N SER A 8 -8.96 -2.06 -2.50
CA SER A 8 -8.65 -2.18 -3.92
C SER A 8 -9.33 -1.07 -4.69
N ARG A 9 -8.65 -0.54 -5.69
CA ARG A 9 -9.21 0.48 -6.56
C ARG A 9 -8.91 0.14 -8.00
N GLU A 10 -9.94 0.17 -8.84
CA GLU A 10 -9.79 -0.01 -10.27
C GLU A 10 -9.76 1.34 -10.96
N PHE A 11 -8.81 1.49 -11.88
CA PHE A 11 -8.73 2.64 -12.77
C PHE A 11 -9.16 2.18 -14.15
N SER A 12 -10.18 2.83 -14.70
CA SER A 12 -10.72 2.48 -16.01
C SER A 12 -9.73 2.83 -17.12
N LYS A 13 -9.84 2.08 -18.22
CA LYS A 13 -9.10 2.40 -19.43
C LYS A 13 -9.56 3.73 -20.00
N ILE A 14 -8.61 4.61 -20.27
CA ILE A 14 -8.84 5.85 -21.02
C ILE A 14 -8.05 5.69 -22.32
N ASP A 15 -8.73 5.73 -23.46
CA ASP A 15 -8.14 5.48 -24.76
C ASP A 15 -6.91 6.38 -25.00
N ASN A 16 -5.78 5.76 -25.35
CA ASN A 16 -4.50 6.39 -25.63
C ASN A 16 -3.84 7.14 -24.46
N ILE A 17 -4.46 7.13 -23.27
CA ILE A 17 -3.93 7.85 -22.12
C ILE A 17 -3.63 6.90 -20.97
N GLN A 18 -4.53 5.98 -20.67
CA GLN A 18 -4.41 5.10 -19.52
C GLN A 18 -4.92 3.71 -19.83
N LYS A 19 -4.15 2.68 -19.43
CA LYS A 19 -4.60 1.29 -19.46
C LYS A 19 -5.35 0.99 -18.17
N ARG A 20 -6.31 0.05 -18.24
CA ARG A 20 -7.00 -0.43 -17.06
C ARG A 20 -6.00 -1.02 -16.08
N LYS A 21 -6.09 -0.63 -14.82
CA LYS A 21 -5.24 -1.18 -13.75
C LYS A 21 -6.01 -1.33 -12.46
N THR A 22 -5.57 -2.27 -11.64
CA THR A 22 -6.06 -2.46 -10.28
C THR A 22 -4.92 -2.17 -9.32
N VAL A 23 -5.18 -1.33 -8.31
CA VAL A 23 -4.22 -1.05 -7.25
C VAL A 23 -4.76 -1.66 -5.97
N ASN A 24 -3.96 -2.51 -5.34
CA ASN A 24 -4.29 -3.15 -4.07
C ASN A 24 -3.49 -2.50 -2.95
N TYR A 25 -4.19 -2.11 -1.90
CA TYR A 25 -3.62 -1.47 -0.72
C TYR A 25 -3.66 -2.48 0.41
N ASN A 26 -2.48 -2.91 0.85
CA ASN A 26 -2.34 -4.05 1.74
C ASN A 26 -1.56 -3.67 2.99
N ILE A 27 -1.89 -4.33 4.11
CA ILE A 27 -1.08 -4.28 5.31
C ILE A 27 -0.24 -5.55 5.38
N CYS A 28 1.06 -5.40 5.61
CA CYS A 28 1.92 -6.53 5.88
C CYS A 28 2.23 -6.61 7.37
N GLU A 29 2.39 -7.83 7.86
CA GLU A 29 2.56 -8.13 9.26
C GLU A 29 3.76 -9.06 9.42
N VAL A 30 4.67 -8.69 10.32
CA VAL A 30 5.80 -9.52 10.70
C VAL A 30 5.71 -9.78 12.20
N ASN A 31 5.75 -11.06 12.59
CA ASN A 31 5.76 -11.46 13.99
C ASN A 31 7.21 -11.80 14.37
N ASN A 32 7.76 -11.06 15.35
CA ASN A 32 9.14 -11.27 15.80
C ASN A 32 9.21 -12.12 17.09
N GLY A 33 8.13 -12.81 17.46
CA GLY A 33 8.05 -13.68 18.62
C GLY A 33 7.55 -13.01 19.89
N ILE A 34 7.72 -11.69 20.00
CA ILE A 34 7.28 -10.91 21.17
C ILE A 34 6.13 -10.01 20.78
N SER A 35 6.23 -9.37 19.63
CA SER A 35 5.23 -8.44 19.14
C SER A 35 5.11 -8.57 17.63
N LYS A 36 4.07 -7.94 17.10
CA LYS A 36 3.88 -7.83 15.66
C LYS A 36 4.27 -6.42 15.23
N ILE A 37 4.89 -6.34 14.06
CA ILE A 37 5.25 -5.07 13.43
C ILE A 37 4.55 -5.02 12.08
N TYR A 38 3.94 -3.89 11.77
CA TYR A 38 3.13 -3.70 10.58
C TYR A 38 3.80 -2.77 9.58
N GLY A 39 3.55 -3.04 8.32
CA GLY A 39 3.99 -2.21 7.22
C GLY A 39 2.92 -2.12 6.15
N ILE A 40 3.25 -1.53 5.02
CA ILE A 40 2.32 -1.33 3.90
C ILE A 40 2.92 -1.90 2.64
N ASN A 41 2.10 -2.65 1.92
CA ASN A 41 2.43 -3.17 0.60
C ASN A 41 1.40 -2.61 -0.39
N ILE A 42 1.87 -2.08 -1.51
CA ILE A 42 1.00 -1.68 -2.60
C ILE A 42 1.38 -2.48 -3.84
N SER A 43 0.39 -3.08 -4.48
CA SER A 43 0.58 -3.77 -5.75
C SER A 43 -0.28 -3.16 -6.83
N GLU A 44 0.25 -3.09 -8.04
CA GLU A 44 -0.47 -2.64 -9.23
C GLU A 44 -0.50 -3.76 -10.25
N ILE A 45 -1.70 -4.08 -10.71
CA ILE A 45 -1.91 -5.10 -11.73
C ILE A 45 -2.41 -4.42 -12.99
N THR A 46 -1.65 -4.53 -14.07
CA THR A 46 -1.97 -3.96 -15.39
C THR A 46 -1.83 -5.08 -16.42
N MET A 47 -2.92 -5.44 -17.10
CA MET A 47 -2.93 -6.55 -18.05
C MET A 47 -2.40 -7.83 -17.38
N ASN A 48 -1.26 -8.36 -17.82
CA ASN A 48 -0.66 -9.56 -17.26
C ASN A 48 0.58 -9.26 -16.41
N LYS A 49 0.77 -7.99 -16.03
CA LYS A 49 1.94 -7.57 -15.26
C LYS A 49 1.52 -7.12 -13.86
N MET A 50 2.31 -7.50 -12.88
CA MET A 50 2.16 -7.04 -11.51
C MET A 50 3.44 -6.36 -11.07
N LYS A 51 3.29 -5.20 -10.43
CA LYS A 51 4.38 -4.51 -9.74
C LYS A 51 3.97 -4.34 -8.29
N GLU A 52 4.92 -4.51 -7.39
CA GLU A 52 4.64 -4.27 -5.99
C GLU A 52 5.84 -3.66 -5.29
N LYS A 53 5.56 -2.91 -4.24
CA LYS A 53 6.57 -2.36 -3.33
C LYS A 53 6.05 -2.45 -1.91
N THR A 54 6.97 -2.65 -0.97
CA THR A 54 6.65 -2.79 0.45
C THR A 54 7.48 -1.82 1.26
N VAL A 55 6.84 -1.15 2.21
CA VAL A 55 7.52 -0.41 3.28
C VAL A 55 7.28 -1.19 4.56
N GLU A 56 8.32 -1.86 5.04
CA GLU A 56 8.24 -2.71 6.22
C GLU A 56 8.48 -1.92 7.50
N ASN A 57 8.09 -2.51 8.62
CA ASN A 57 8.46 -2.03 9.96
C ASN A 57 8.06 -0.59 10.23
N ILE A 58 6.83 -0.21 9.86
CA ILE A 58 6.34 1.14 10.10
C ILE A 58 6.01 1.33 11.58
N SER A 59 5.27 0.42 12.19
CA SER A 59 4.84 0.54 13.58
C SER A 59 4.31 -0.78 14.11
N SER A 60 4.43 -0.97 15.43
CA SER A 60 3.74 -2.06 16.13
C SER A 60 2.27 -1.72 16.40
N ASN A 61 1.85 -0.49 16.16
CA ASN A 61 0.47 -0.05 16.32
C ASN A 61 -0.29 -0.24 15.03
N TYR A 62 -1.17 -1.25 15.00
CA TYR A 62 -1.99 -1.57 13.83
C TYR A 62 -2.80 -0.38 13.34
N TYR A 63 -3.44 0.35 14.27
CA TYR A 63 -4.32 1.47 13.90
C TYR A 63 -3.56 2.60 13.23
N LYS A 64 -2.33 2.85 13.67
CA LYS A 64 -1.49 3.86 13.03
C LYS A 64 -1.22 3.50 11.57
N VAL A 65 -0.85 2.26 11.32
CA VAL A 65 -0.56 1.78 9.96
C VAL A 65 -1.84 1.75 9.11
N SER A 66 -2.94 1.31 9.72
CA SER A 66 -4.25 1.29 9.04
C SER A 66 -4.69 2.70 8.63
N ASN A 67 -4.49 3.69 9.48
CA ASN A 67 -4.84 5.08 9.17
C ASN A 67 -3.98 5.64 8.03
N ILE A 68 -2.69 5.31 8.02
CA ILE A 68 -1.80 5.68 6.91
C ILE A 68 -2.28 5.03 5.62
N LEU A 69 -2.61 3.75 5.66
CA LEU A 69 -3.10 3.04 4.48
C LEU A 69 -4.40 3.64 3.95
N GLN A 70 -5.33 4.00 4.84
CA GLN A 70 -6.57 4.65 4.45
C GLN A 70 -6.31 5.97 3.75
N PHE A 71 -5.38 6.78 4.26
CA PHE A 71 -4.97 8.02 3.62
C PHE A 71 -4.44 7.78 2.20
N LEU A 72 -3.59 6.78 2.04
CA LEU A 72 -3.04 6.44 0.72
C LEU A 72 -4.15 6.01 -0.25
N TYR A 73 -5.08 5.20 0.22
CA TYR A 73 -6.21 4.74 -0.58
C TYR A 73 -7.13 5.90 -0.98
N GLU A 74 -7.52 6.74 -0.02
CA GLU A 74 -8.44 7.86 -0.27
C GLU A 74 -7.85 8.88 -1.25
N ASN A 75 -6.53 9.02 -1.28
CA ASN A 75 -5.85 9.94 -2.17
C ASN A 75 -5.32 9.27 -3.44
N SER A 76 -5.68 8.01 -3.67
CA SER A 76 -5.27 7.24 -4.85
C SER A 76 -3.75 7.23 -5.06
N ILE A 77 -3.00 7.17 -3.97
CA ILE A 77 -1.55 7.14 -4.02
C ILE A 77 -1.09 5.79 -4.58
N GLY A 78 -0.24 5.84 -5.58
CA GLY A 78 0.27 4.64 -6.24
C GLY A 78 1.66 4.26 -5.78
N ILE A 79 2.20 3.27 -6.49
CA ILE A 79 3.47 2.62 -6.18
C ILE A 79 4.67 3.56 -6.20
N ILE A 80 4.62 4.59 -7.05
CA ILE A 80 5.77 5.49 -7.25
C ILE A 80 5.94 6.44 -6.06
N SER A 81 4.85 6.91 -5.47
CA SER A 81 4.87 7.99 -4.49
C SER A 81 4.67 7.55 -3.05
N PHE A 82 4.16 6.34 -2.81
CA PHE A 82 3.66 6.00 -1.46
C PHE A 82 4.76 5.96 -0.40
N LYS A 83 5.97 5.56 -0.76
CA LYS A 83 7.07 5.49 0.19
C LYS A 83 7.43 6.89 0.71
N ASP A 84 7.54 7.86 -0.19
CA ASP A 84 7.88 9.24 0.19
C ASP A 84 6.78 9.86 1.05
N ILE A 85 5.52 9.57 0.72
CA ILE A 85 4.40 10.07 1.51
C ILE A 85 4.37 9.46 2.90
N ILE A 86 4.65 8.16 3.03
CA ILE A 86 4.76 7.52 4.34
C ILE A 86 5.87 8.17 5.17
N GLU A 87 7.03 8.40 4.57
CA GLU A 87 8.14 9.04 5.26
C GLU A 87 7.76 10.44 5.76
N ASP A 88 7.06 11.22 4.94
CA ASP A 88 6.59 12.54 5.34
C ASP A 88 5.59 12.47 6.49
N LEU A 89 4.65 11.53 6.45
CA LEU A 89 3.65 11.35 7.51
C LEU A 89 4.28 10.93 8.83
N LEU A 90 5.33 10.12 8.78
CA LEU A 90 6.03 9.66 9.99
C LEU A 90 6.91 10.73 10.60
N ASN A 91 7.33 11.72 9.83
CA ASN A 91 8.22 12.78 10.27
C ASN A 91 7.48 14.08 10.66
N GLU A 92 6.16 14.04 10.70
CA GLU A 92 5.36 15.17 11.18
C GLU A 92 5.42 15.35 12.69
#